data_e5c43153eb9168b810c20253bc845203
#
_entry.id   e5c43153eb9168b810c20253bc845203
#
_cell.length_a   1.000
_cell.length_b   1.000
_cell.length_c   1.000
_cell.angle_alpha   90.00
_cell.angle_beta   90.00
_cell.angle_gamma   90.00
#
_symmetry.space_group_name_H-M   'P 1'
#
loop_
_entity.id
_entity.type
_entity.pdbx_description
1 polymer ?
#
loop_
_entity_poly.entity_id
_entity_poly.type
_entity_poly.pdbx_seq_one_letter_code
_entity_poly.pdbx_strand_id
1 'polypeptide(L)'
;PAQVWDCHAHLVGTGDSGSGIWLNPALESMVYPVQFAQRLFFLNAGCAHDTPGRVDQSYIERMHNLLEGMRPGAKLMLFAFDWHHREDGSADRDNSSFHVPNDYARDIARRHPQYFEWVASIHPYRRDCVEALERAAADGARAIKWLPAAQGMNPASPLCDRFFAALARLG
;
A
#
# COMPACT_ATOMS: atom_id res chain seq x y z
N PRO A 1 10.35 -24.59 12.19
CA PRO A 1 9.01 -24.06 12.39
C PRO A 1 8.45 -23.59 11.05
N ALA A 2 7.18 -23.92 10.77
CA ALA A 2 6.53 -23.46 9.56
C ALA A 2 6.47 -21.92 9.60
N GLN A 3 6.94 -21.26 8.54
CA GLN A 3 6.74 -19.82 8.38
C GLN A 3 5.24 -19.60 8.13
N VAL A 4 4.64 -18.67 8.87
CA VAL A 4 3.25 -18.26 8.72
C VAL A 4 3.25 -16.82 8.28
N TRP A 5 2.69 -16.55 7.10
CA TRP A 5 2.60 -15.18 6.56
C TRP A 5 1.14 -14.76 6.45
N ASP A 6 0.80 -13.65 7.07
CA ASP A 6 -0.43 -12.96 6.74
C ASP A 6 -0.22 -12.18 5.44
N CYS A 7 -0.90 -12.64 4.40
CA CYS A 7 -0.78 -12.09 3.06
C CYS A 7 -1.72 -10.91 2.81
N HIS A 8 -2.32 -10.31 3.85
CA HIS A 8 -3.26 -9.20 3.70
C HIS A 8 -3.11 -8.13 4.79
N ALA A 9 -1.97 -7.44 4.83
CA ALA A 9 -1.72 -6.36 5.78
C ALA A 9 -1.64 -5.00 5.07
N HIS A 10 -2.65 -4.17 5.27
CA HIS A 10 -2.62 -2.80 4.75
C HIS A 10 -1.68 -1.92 5.58
N LEU A 11 -0.96 -1.03 4.90
CA LEU A 11 -0.33 0.11 5.54
C LEU A 11 -1.35 1.25 5.62
N VAL A 12 -1.46 1.82 6.81
CA VAL A 12 -2.36 2.94 7.11
C VAL A 12 -1.53 4.07 7.73
N GLY A 13 -1.88 5.31 7.41
CA GLY A 13 -1.21 6.48 7.96
C GLY A 13 -1.78 7.76 7.38
N THR A 14 -1.19 8.86 7.75
CA THR A 14 -1.59 10.22 7.34
C THR A 14 -0.47 10.96 6.58
N GLY A 15 0.71 10.35 6.47
CA GLY A 15 1.88 10.98 5.88
C GLY A 15 2.63 11.91 6.83
N ASP A 16 2.24 11.94 8.09
CA ASP A 16 2.74 12.88 9.11
C ASP A 16 4.19 12.64 9.54
N SER A 17 4.74 11.46 9.24
CA SER A 17 6.14 11.11 9.52
C SER A 17 7.07 11.28 8.31
N GLY A 18 6.60 11.88 7.23
CA GLY A 18 7.35 11.95 5.98
C GLY A 18 7.37 10.64 5.19
N SER A 19 6.44 9.73 5.48
CA SER A 19 6.27 8.44 4.78
C SER A 19 5.88 8.58 3.31
N GLY A 20 5.37 9.76 2.92
CA GLY A 20 4.79 9.98 1.60
C GLY A 20 3.39 9.39 1.44
N ILE A 21 2.80 8.82 2.49
CA ILE A 21 1.38 8.45 2.49
C ILE A 21 0.56 9.71 2.23
N TRP A 22 -0.45 9.58 1.39
CA TRP A 22 -1.35 10.66 1.09
C TRP A 22 -2.79 10.20 1.28
N LEU A 23 -3.60 11.06 1.89
CA LEU A 23 -5.03 10.89 2.04
C LEU A 23 -5.76 11.95 1.21
N ASN A 24 -6.89 11.58 0.62
CA ASN A 24 -7.75 12.57 -0.03
C ASN A 24 -8.27 13.55 1.04
N PRO A 25 -8.15 14.87 0.83
CA PRO A 25 -8.64 15.88 1.76
C PRO A 25 -10.12 15.73 2.15
N ALA A 26 -10.94 15.11 1.29
CA ALA A 26 -12.33 14.79 1.61
C ALA A 26 -12.45 13.84 2.82
N LEU A 27 -11.45 12.98 3.06
CA LEU A 27 -11.40 12.09 4.23
C LEU A 27 -11.10 12.85 5.53
N GLU A 28 -10.59 14.07 5.45
CA GLU A 28 -10.27 14.90 6.61
C GLU A 28 -11.33 15.98 6.90
N SER A 29 -12.28 16.13 5.98
CA SER A 29 -13.28 17.18 6.04
C SER A 29 -14.63 16.68 6.57
N MET A 30 -15.13 17.30 7.63
CA MET A 30 -16.49 17.06 8.15
C MET A 30 -17.61 17.45 7.17
N VAL A 31 -17.29 18.22 6.12
CA VAL A 31 -18.24 18.53 5.02
C VAL A 31 -18.57 17.25 4.23
N TYR A 32 -17.69 16.26 4.27
CA TYR A 32 -17.90 14.95 3.66
C TYR A 32 -18.02 13.86 4.74
N PRO A 33 -19.16 13.77 5.46
CA PRO A 33 -19.28 12.98 6.68
C PRO A 33 -19.06 11.48 6.46
N VAL A 34 -19.39 10.94 5.29
CA VAL A 34 -19.17 9.52 4.97
C VAL A 34 -17.67 9.23 4.84
N GLN A 35 -16.94 10.06 4.11
CA GLN A 35 -15.50 9.93 3.92
C GLN A 35 -14.75 10.15 5.25
N PHE A 36 -15.18 11.13 6.04
CA PHE A 36 -14.64 11.36 7.37
C PHE A 36 -14.83 10.14 8.29
N ALA A 37 -16.01 9.53 8.28
CA ALA A 37 -16.28 8.31 9.05
C ALA A 37 -15.42 7.13 8.56
N GLN A 38 -15.19 7.01 7.26
CA GLN A 38 -14.29 6.00 6.70
C GLN A 38 -12.85 6.16 7.22
N ARG A 39 -12.32 7.40 7.27
CA ARG A 39 -10.99 7.67 7.84
C ARG A 39 -10.91 7.22 9.29
N LEU A 40 -11.90 7.60 10.11
CA LEU A 40 -11.94 7.18 11.52
C LEU A 40 -11.98 5.66 11.65
N PHE A 41 -12.75 5.00 10.81
CA PHE A 41 -12.81 3.53 10.78
C PHE A 41 -11.44 2.91 10.46
N PHE A 42 -10.73 3.39 9.44
CA PHE A 42 -9.42 2.87 9.07
C PHE A 42 -8.38 3.09 10.17
N LEU A 43 -8.33 4.27 10.77
CA LEU A 43 -7.40 4.56 11.87
C LEU A 43 -7.72 3.71 13.10
N ASN A 44 -8.99 3.58 13.48
CA ASN A 44 -9.39 2.75 14.61
C ASN A 44 -9.13 1.26 14.36
N ALA A 45 -9.44 0.75 13.17
CA ALA A 45 -9.16 -0.64 12.81
C ALA A 45 -7.65 -0.95 12.87
N GLY A 46 -6.81 0.02 12.47
CA GLY A 46 -5.36 -0.07 12.59
C GLY A 46 -4.82 0.16 14.00
N CYS A 47 -5.67 0.54 14.95
CA CYS A 47 -5.25 1.00 16.29
C CYS A 47 -4.15 2.08 16.22
N ALA A 48 -4.17 2.90 15.17
CA ALA A 48 -3.26 4.02 15.04
C ALA A 48 -3.66 5.13 16.02
N HIS A 49 -2.70 5.61 16.80
CA HIS A 49 -2.96 6.74 17.67
C HIS A 49 -3.06 8.02 16.84
N ASP A 50 -4.09 8.81 17.08
CA ASP A 50 -4.31 10.11 16.43
C ASP A 50 -3.46 11.21 17.08
N THR A 51 -2.17 10.91 17.30
CA THR A 51 -1.21 11.86 17.81
C THR A 51 -0.50 12.51 16.61
N PRO A 52 -0.72 13.80 16.34
CA PRO A 52 -0.08 14.48 15.22
C PRO A 52 1.44 14.27 15.20
N GLY A 53 1.98 13.96 14.04
CA GLY A 53 3.41 13.68 13.84
C GLY A 53 3.86 12.26 14.19
N ARG A 54 2.96 11.39 14.67
CA ARG A 54 3.28 10.02 15.06
C ARG A 54 2.29 8.95 14.57
N VAL A 55 1.32 9.30 13.75
CA VAL A 55 0.28 8.37 13.30
C VAL A 55 0.89 7.21 12.53
N ASP A 56 1.68 7.50 11.51
CA ASP A 56 2.31 6.48 10.66
C ASP A 56 3.23 5.56 11.48
N GLN A 57 4.04 6.16 12.36
CA GLN A 57 4.96 5.41 13.20
C GLN A 57 4.22 4.52 14.20
N SER A 58 3.16 5.05 14.86
CA SER A 58 2.38 4.29 15.83
C SER A 58 1.73 3.05 15.22
N TYR A 59 1.32 3.13 13.95
CA TYR A 59 0.77 2.00 13.23
C TYR A 59 1.81 0.89 13.01
N ILE A 60 3.04 1.26 12.62
CA ILE A 60 4.14 0.29 12.46
C ILE A 60 4.52 -0.34 13.80
N GLU A 61 4.63 0.47 14.85
CA GLU A 61 4.89 -0.01 16.21
C GLU A 61 3.81 -1.00 16.67
N ARG A 62 2.55 -0.72 16.35
CA ARG A 62 1.43 -1.63 16.67
C ARG A 62 1.56 -2.98 15.99
N MET A 63 1.84 -3.00 14.68
CA MET A 63 2.03 -4.24 13.93
C MET A 63 3.24 -5.03 14.46
N HIS A 64 4.31 -4.34 14.78
CA HIS A 64 5.51 -4.93 15.38
C HIS A 64 5.18 -5.62 16.73
N ASN A 65 4.52 -4.90 17.63
CA ASN A 65 4.13 -5.43 18.94
C ASN A 65 3.19 -6.65 18.83
N LEU A 66 2.31 -6.67 17.83
CA LEU A 66 1.45 -7.85 17.57
C LEU A 66 2.27 -9.07 17.17
N LEU A 67 3.28 -8.88 16.32
CA LEU A 67 4.14 -9.97 15.85
C LEU A 67 5.10 -10.46 16.92
N GLU A 68 5.59 -9.59 17.80
CA GLU A 68 6.42 -10.00 18.95
C GLU A 68 5.68 -10.95 19.90
N GLY A 69 4.35 -10.82 20.00
CA GLY A 69 3.50 -11.72 20.78
C GLY A 69 3.20 -13.05 20.08
N MET A 70 3.59 -13.20 18.81
CA MET A 70 3.35 -14.41 18.02
C MET A 70 4.54 -15.37 18.07
N ARG A 71 4.33 -16.60 17.55
CA ARG A 71 5.42 -17.57 17.40
C ARG A 71 6.47 -17.03 16.41
N PRO A 72 7.78 -17.28 16.67
CA PRO A 72 8.84 -16.90 15.75
C PRO A 72 8.59 -17.43 14.33
N GLY A 73 8.77 -16.57 13.32
CA GLY A 73 8.52 -16.89 11.91
C GLY A 73 7.18 -16.39 11.36
N ALA A 74 6.34 -15.78 12.21
CA ALA A 74 5.17 -15.04 11.72
C ALA A 74 5.60 -13.74 11.03
N LYS A 75 5.02 -13.46 9.86
CA LYS A 75 5.28 -12.22 9.10
C LYS A 75 3.99 -11.62 8.56
N LEU A 76 4.00 -10.31 8.33
CA LEU A 76 2.97 -9.60 7.57
C LEU A 76 3.52 -9.18 6.20
N MET A 77 2.71 -9.32 5.16
CA MET A 77 2.97 -8.76 3.84
C MET A 77 2.33 -7.38 3.75
N LEU A 78 3.15 -6.35 3.83
CA LEU A 78 2.71 -4.94 3.86
C LEU A 78 2.35 -4.44 2.46
N PHE A 79 1.16 -3.89 2.30
CA PHE A 79 0.67 -3.42 1.01
C PHE A 79 0.96 -1.95 0.78
N ALA A 80 1.69 -1.65 -0.28
CA ALA A 80 1.64 -0.35 -0.92
C ALA A 80 0.29 -0.13 -1.62
N PHE A 81 -0.02 1.11 -2.00
CA PHE A 81 -1.24 1.43 -2.72
C PHE A 81 -1.00 2.58 -3.70
N ASP A 82 -1.11 2.26 -5.01
CA ASP A 82 -0.91 3.25 -6.07
C ASP A 82 -2.16 4.09 -6.29
N TRP A 83 -1.98 5.24 -6.93
CA TRP A 83 -3.04 6.18 -7.29
C TRP A 83 -4.08 5.54 -8.21
N HIS A 84 -5.26 6.12 -8.24
CA HIS A 84 -6.15 6.02 -9.39
C HIS A 84 -5.46 6.64 -10.61
N HIS A 85 -5.49 5.98 -11.76
CA HIS A 85 -4.92 6.50 -13.00
C HIS A 85 -5.95 6.56 -14.11
N ARG A 86 -5.86 7.60 -14.93
CA ARG A 86 -6.60 7.72 -16.18
C ARG A 86 -5.98 6.81 -17.24
N GLU A 87 -6.72 6.58 -18.32
CA GLU A 87 -6.23 5.75 -19.44
C GLU A 87 -5.00 6.33 -20.15
N ASP A 88 -4.76 7.65 -20.04
CA ASP A 88 -3.56 8.30 -20.57
C ASP A 88 -2.30 8.08 -19.70
N GLY A 89 -2.45 7.38 -18.58
CA GLY A 89 -1.40 7.08 -17.63
C GLY A 89 -1.14 8.15 -16.58
N SER A 90 -1.90 9.24 -16.59
CA SER A 90 -1.78 10.28 -15.56
C SER A 90 -2.44 9.87 -14.24
N ALA A 91 -1.83 10.24 -13.12
CA ALA A 91 -2.44 10.04 -11.81
C ALA A 91 -3.65 10.96 -11.62
N ASP A 92 -4.76 10.38 -11.16
CA ASP A 92 -6.01 11.08 -10.87
C ASP A 92 -6.19 11.17 -9.35
N ARG A 93 -5.67 12.24 -8.77
CA ARG A 93 -5.74 12.46 -7.31
C ARG A 93 -7.16 12.71 -6.82
N ASP A 94 -8.00 13.34 -7.64
CA ASP A 94 -9.38 13.68 -7.26
C ASP A 94 -10.22 12.40 -7.03
N ASN A 95 -9.95 11.36 -7.83
CA ASN A 95 -10.58 10.05 -7.69
C ASN A 95 -9.79 9.05 -6.83
N SER A 96 -8.61 9.44 -6.32
CA SER A 96 -7.85 8.61 -5.37
C SER A 96 -8.36 8.82 -3.95
N SER A 97 -8.59 7.75 -3.20
CA SER A 97 -8.94 7.85 -1.78
C SER A 97 -7.69 8.04 -0.91
N PHE A 98 -6.65 7.28 -1.19
CA PHE A 98 -5.35 7.34 -0.51
C PHE A 98 -4.25 6.79 -1.42
N HIS A 99 -3.01 7.06 -1.03
CA HIS A 99 -1.82 6.50 -1.66
C HIS A 99 -0.80 6.10 -0.60
N VAL A 100 -0.21 4.91 -0.78
CA VAL A 100 0.90 4.42 0.05
C VAL A 100 2.08 4.11 -0.87
N PRO A 101 3.20 4.85 -0.78
CA PRO A 101 4.35 4.66 -1.66
C PRO A 101 4.95 3.26 -1.55
N ASN A 102 5.37 2.70 -2.69
CA ASN A 102 6.13 1.45 -2.74
C ASN A 102 7.42 1.53 -1.93
N ASP A 103 8.12 2.67 -2.00
CA ASP A 103 9.36 2.89 -1.26
C ASP A 103 9.14 2.83 0.25
N TYR A 104 8.03 3.37 0.75
CA TYR A 104 7.71 3.30 2.17
C TYR A 104 7.49 1.85 2.64
N ALA A 105 6.68 1.07 1.92
CA ALA A 105 6.44 -0.34 2.24
C ALA A 105 7.74 -1.16 2.20
N ARG A 106 8.55 -0.98 1.15
CA ARG A 106 9.87 -1.59 1.00
C ARG A 106 10.79 -1.25 2.17
N ASP A 107 10.88 0.01 2.53
CA ASP A 107 11.84 0.48 3.55
C ASP A 107 11.46 0.00 4.95
N ILE A 108 10.16 -0.15 5.25
CA ILE A 108 9.71 -0.81 6.49
C ILE A 108 10.10 -2.27 6.48
N ALA A 109 9.84 -3.01 5.39
CA ALA A 109 10.21 -4.42 5.29
C ALA A 109 11.72 -4.63 5.42
N ARG A 110 12.54 -3.74 4.81
CA ARG A 110 14.00 -3.79 4.91
C ARG A 110 14.53 -3.48 6.32
N ARG A 111 13.86 -2.60 7.06
CA ARG A 111 14.25 -2.29 8.45
C ARG A 111 13.89 -3.38 9.45
N HIS A 112 12.85 -4.16 9.15
CA HIS A 112 12.33 -5.21 10.04
C HIS A 112 12.10 -6.54 9.28
N PRO A 113 13.14 -7.12 8.65
CA PRO A 113 12.98 -8.27 7.74
C PRO A 113 12.52 -9.55 8.43
N GLN A 114 12.65 -9.62 9.77
CA GLN A 114 12.12 -10.73 10.57
C GLN A 114 10.59 -10.71 10.69
N TYR A 115 9.96 -9.54 10.49
CA TYR A 115 8.52 -9.35 10.71
C TYR A 115 7.75 -9.02 9.44
N PHE A 116 8.39 -8.35 8.48
CA PHE A 116 7.69 -7.81 7.32
C PHE A 116 8.29 -8.25 6.00
N GLU A 117 7.41 -8.53 5.08
CA GLU A 117 7.64 -8.58 3.64
C GLU A 117 6.79 -7.47 3.01
N TRP A 118 6.99 -7.14 1.75
CA TRP A 118 6.21 -6.10 1.12
C TRP A 118 5.64 -6.53 -0.23
N VAL A 119 4.52 -5.91 -0.57
CA VAL A 119 3.77 -6.11 -1.80
C VAL A 119 3.66 -4.75 -2.49
N ALA A 120 4.11 -4.71 -3.73
CA ALA A 120 4.04 -3.48 -4.49
C ALA A 120 2.64 -3.23 -5.03
N SER A 121 2.31 -1.97 -5.25
CA SER A 121 1.14 -1.56 -6.00
C SER A 121 1.59 -0.66 -7.15
N ILE A 122 1.34 -1.09 -8.38
CA ILE A 122 1.75 -0.39 -9.60
C ILE A 122 0.59 -0.44 -10.56
N HIS A 123 0.03 0.72 -10.87
CA HIS A 123 -1.10 0.80 -11.79
C HIS A 123 -0.67 0.49 -13.22
N PRO A 124 -1.35 -0.43 -13.95
CA PRO A 124 -0.91 -0.90 -15.26
C PRO A 124 -1.00 0.16 -16.36
N TYR A 125 -1.80 1.21 -16.16
CA TYR A 125 -1.91 2.31 -17.13
C TYR A 125 -0.75 3.31 -17.06
N ARG A 126 0.03 3.32 -15.99
CA ARG A 126 1.22 4.16 -15.86
C ARG A 126 2.16 3.95 -17.05
N ARG A 127 2.76 5.03 -17.53
CA ARG A 127 3.71 4.95 -18.65
C ARG A 127 4.93 4.12 -18.29
N ASP A 128 5.40 4.22 -17.04
CA ASP A 128 6.56 3.53 -16.47
C ASP A 128 6.19 2.22 -15.76
N CYS A 129 5.03 1.63 -16.03
CA CYS A 129 4.53 0.49 -15.23
C CYS A 129 5.46 -0.74 -15.32
N VAL A 130 6.10 -0.98 -16.47
CA VAL A 130 7.02 -2.12 -16.66
C VAL A 130 8.32 -1.88 -15.89
N GLU A 131 8.92 -0.73 -16.05
CA GLU A 131 10.15 -0.36 -15.35
C GLU A 131 9.94 -0.29 -13.82
N ALA A 132 8.78 0.19 -13.39
CA ALA A 132 8.42 0.20 -11.97
C ALA A 132 8.25 -1.23 -11.43
N LEU A 133 7.65 -2.14 -12.21
CA LEU A 133 7.51 -3.55 -11.86
C LEU A 133 8.86 -4.24 -11.77
N GLU A 134 9.74 -4.02 -12.73
CA GLU A 134 11.10 -4.59 -12.73
C GLU A 134 11.91 -4.11 -11.52
N ARG A 135 11.82 -2.81 -11.19
CA ARG A 135 12.44 -2.26 -9.97
C ARG A 135 11.87 -2.89 -8.70
N ALA A 136 10.53 -3.02 -8.61
CA ALA A 136 9.90 -3.63 -7.44
C ALA A 136 10.32 -5.08 -7.25
N ALA A 137 10.40 -5.86 -8.33
CA ALA A 137 10.89 -7.25 -8.30
C ALA A 137 12.36 -7.31 -7.85
N ALA A 138 13.23 -6.48 -8.42
CA ALA A 138 14.64 -6.37 -8.03
C ALA A 138 14.82 -5.96 -6.55
N ASP A 139 13.92 -5.12 -6.04
CA ASP A 139 13.88 -4.67 -4.65
C ASP A 139 13.23 -5.67 -3.68
N GLY A 140 12.80 -6.83 -4.18
CA GLY A 140 12.29 -7.95 -3.38
C GLY A 140 10.80 -7.88 -3.05
N ALA A 141 10.00 -7.17 -3.83
CA ALA A 141 8.55 -7.25 -3.72
C ALA A 141 8.07 -8.70 -3.93
N ARG A 142 7.18 -9.18 -3.06
CA ARG A 142 6.69 -10.56 -3.10
C ARG A 142 5.51 -10.76 -4.05
N ALA A 143 4.79 -9.71 -4.32
CA ALA A 143 3.61 -9.72 -5.19
C ALA A 143 3.24 -8.32 -5.62
N ILE A 144 2.23 -8.23 -6.50
CA ILE A 144 1.55 -6.98 -6.86
C ILE A 144 0.13 -7.03 -6.32
N LYS A 145 -0.29 -5.94 -5.69
CA LYS A 145 -1.66 -5.75 -5.20
C LYS A 145 -2.39 -4.67 -5.99
N TRP A 146 -3.56 -5.04 -6.49
CA TRP A 146 -4.53 -4.12 -7.08
C TRP A 146 -5.86 -4.15 -6.35
N LEU A 147 -6.53 -3.01 -6.32
CA LEU A 147 -7.96 -2.85 -6.04
C LEU A 147 -8.60 -2.15 -7.24
N PRO A 148 -9.00 -2.90 -8.28
CA PRO A 148 -9.39 -2.33 -9.57
C PRO A 148 -10.45 -1.23 -9.47
N ALA A 149 -11.49 -1.43 -8.66
CA ALA A 149 -12.55 -0.44 -8.48
C ALA A 149 -12.06 0.86 -7.84
N ALA A 150 -11.16 0.77 -6.84
CA ALA A 150 -10.62 1.95 -6.14
C ALA A 150 -9.53 2.67 -6.94
N GLN A 151 -8.86 1.96 -7.84
CA GLN A 151 -7.79 2.50 -8.67
C GLN A 151 -8.25 2.87 -10.10
N GLY A 152 -9.54 2.64 -10.43
CA GLY A 152 -10.12 3.01 -11.72
C GLY A 152 -9.59 2.19 -12.90
N MET A 153 -9.19 0.94 -12.66
CA MET A 153 -8.68 0.10 -13.72
C MET A 153 -9.67 -1.00 -14.13
N ASN A 154 -9.63 -1.34 -15.39
CA ASN A 154 -10.23 -2.57 -15.91
C ASN A 154 -9.09 -3.58 -16.20
N PRO A 155 -8.95 -4.66 -15.41
CA PRO A 155 -7.89 -5.65 -15.66
C PRO A 155 -7.97 -6.36 -17.01
N ALA A 156 -9.12 -6.35 -17.65
CA ALA A 156 -9.30 -6.90 -19.01
C ALA A 156 -8.98 -5.90 -20.14
N SER A 157 -8.59 -4.67 -19.78
CA SER A 157 -8.20 -3.66 -20.77
C SER A 157 -6.88 -4.04 -21.46
N PRO A 158 -6.76 -3.84 -22.79
CA PRO A 158 -5.48 -3.99 -23.50
C PRO A 158 -4.35 -3.11 -22.93
N LEU A 159 -4.67 -2.05 -22.21
CA LEU A 159 -3.68 -1.22 -21.50
C LEU A 159 -2.90 -2.01 -20.42
N CYS A 160 -3.44 -3.14 -19.96
CA CYS A 160 -2.78 -4.01 -18.99
C CYS A 160 -1.85 -5.05 -19.61
N ASP A 161 -1.92 -5.31 -20.91
CA ASP A 161 -1.24 -6.42 -21.58
C ASP A 161 0.30 -6.37 -21.37
N ARG A 162 0.88 -5.19 -21.54
CA ARG A 162 2.33 -5.00 -21.34
C ARG A 162 2.76 -5.28 -19.89
N PHE A 163 1.89 -4.94 -18.93
CA PHE A 163 2.14 -5.21 -17.51
C PHE A 163 2.08 -6.71 -17.21
N PHE A 164 1.05 -7.39 -17.71
CA PHE A 164 0.93 -8.85 -17.55
C PHE A 164 2.06 -9.61 -18.23
N ALA A 165 2.48 -9.18 -19.43
CA ALA A 165 3.62 -9.78 -20.11
C ALA A 165 4.93 -9.61 -19.30
N ALA A 166 5.14 -8.45 -18.70
CA ALA A 166 6.30 -8.21 -17.83
C ALA A 166 6.21 -9.05 -16.54
N LEU A 167 5.03 -9.11 -15.92
CA LEU A 167 4.80 -9.91 -14.70
C LEU A 167 5.09 -11.40 -14.96
N ALA A 168 4.58 -11.95 -16.07
CA ALA A 168 4.83 -13.35 -16.45
C ALA A 168 6.33 -13.65 -16.70
N ARG A 169 7.09 -12.66 -17.20
CA ARG A 169 8.54 -12.80 -17.42
C ARG A 169 9.34 -12.80 -16.10
N LEU A 170 8.84 -12.09 -15.11
CA LEU A 170 9.52 -11.95 -13.81
C LEU A 170 9.24 -13.12 -12.84
N GLY A 171 8.18 -13.89 -13.08
CA GLY A 171 7.78 -15.06 -12.25
C GLY A 171 6.85 -14.65 -11.15
#